data_011afc1e6810de3f9fe5377290d1f42d
#
_entry.id   011afc1e6810de3f9fe5377290d1f42d
#
_cell.length_a   1.000
_cell.length_b   1.000
_cell.length_c   1.000
_cell.angle_alpha   90.00
_cell.angle_beta   90.00
_cell.angle_gamma   90.00
#
_symmetry.space_group_name_H-M   'P 1'
#
loop_
_entity.id
_entity.type
_entity.pdbx_description
1 polymer ?
#
loop_
_entity_poly.entity_id
_entity_poly.type
_entity_poly.pdbx_seq_one_letter_code
_entity_poly.pdbx_strand_id
1 'polypeptide(L)'
;MTRVEYGQQIPVRGEVLTHENERMMRNFFCGNHAIDEYFRYFAAEDATSVTYLVIDENNNKLLAALTIACSAIFLSKKQQFSTLMSAIEVVYFAVDIDYQGLRYRPGDERSLSHYLFSYLIEMIRGISRDHVGAAKIVLYSVPEAFNFYHRLGFRTFGSTMYGDRGTFVRGCEPMYFDLN
;
A
#
# COMPACT_ATOMS: atom_id res chain seq x y z
N MET A 1 -11.89 -20.13 22.92
CA MET A 1 -12.72 -19.45 21.90
C MET A 1 -12.08 -18.11 21.62
N THR A 2 -11.47 -17.94 20.47
CA THR A 2 -10.85 -16.67 20.08
C THR A 2 -11.98 -15.67 19.82
N ARG A 3 -12.01 -14.58 20.56
CA ARG A 3 -13.00 -13.51 20.38
C ARG A 3 -12.78 -12.90 18.99
N VAL A 4 -13.76 -13.01 18.09
CA VAL A 4 -13.70 -12.36 16.79
C VAL A 4 -14.04 -10.89 16.98
N GLU A 5 -13.08 -10.01 16.73
CA GLU A 5 -13.29 -8.58 16.79
C GLU A 5 -13.62 -8.02 15.40
N TYR A 6 -14.42 -6.97 15.35
CA TYR A 6 -14.91 -6.34 14.13
C TYR A 6 -14.52 -4.87 14.07
N GLY A 7 -14.08 -4.43 12.88
CA GLY A 7 -13.62 -3.06 12.65
C GLY A 7 -14.62 -2.11 11.98
N GLN A 8 -15.86 -2.58 11.68
CA GLN A 8 -16.82 -1.78 10.90
C GLN A 8 -17.30 -0.46 11.55
N GLN A 9 -17.08 -0.30 12.85
CA GLN A 9 -17.50 0.88 13.60
C GLN A 9 -16.33 1.83 13.88
N ILE A 10 -15.17 1.59 13.27
CA ILE A 10 -14.02 2.47 13.42
C ILE A 10 -14.13 3.56 12.36
N PRO A 11 -14.50 4.80 12.71
CA PRO A 11 -14.42 5.91 11.78
C PRO A 11 -12.95 6.20 11.50
N VAL A 12 -12.61 6.40 10.23
CA VAL A 12 -11.24 6.61 9.82
C VAL A 12 -11.08 7.91 9.06
N ARG A 13 -9.96 8.60 9.28
CA ARG A 13 -9.52 9.71 8.45
C ARG A 13 -8.16 9.43 7.85
N GLY A 14 -7.93 9.98 6.66
CA GLY A 14 -6.64 9.94 5.98
C GLY A 14 -5.89 11.26 6.18
N GLU A 15 -4.60 11.18 6.49
CA GLU A 15 -3.70 12.34 6.57
C GLU A 15 -2.39 12.05 5.84
N VAL A 16 -1.74 13.08 5.31
CA VAL A 16 -0.35 12.97 4.83
C VAL A 16 0.58 13.04 6.04
N LEU A 17 1.59 12.16 6.08
CA LEU A 17 2.64 12.23 7.08
C LEU A 17 3.46 13.51 6.88
N THR A 18 3.61 14.26 7.95
CA THR A 18 4.42 15.50 8.02
C THR A 18 5.17 15.52 9.35
N HIS A 19 6.12 16.45 9.52
CA HIS A 19 6.78 16.62 10.82
C HIS A 19 5.83 16.95 11.97
N GLU A 20 4.66 17.53 11.67
CA GLU A 20 3.68 17.89 12.71
C GLU A 20 3.01 16.66 13.31
N ASN A 21 2.78 15.61 12.50
CA ASN A 21 2.08 14.39 12.93
C ASN A 21 2.99 13.15 13.01
N GLU A 22 4.30 13.26 12.71
CA GLU A 22 5.26 12.12 12.73
C GLU A 22 5.30 11.37 14.07
N ARG A 23 4.97 12.06 15.17
CA ARG A 23 4.90 11.44 16.51
C ARG A 23 3.94 10.25 16.55
N MET A 24 2.94 10.19 15.66
CA MET A 24 2.00 9.07 15.58
C MET A 24 2.70 7.77 15.17
N MET A 25 3.79 7.88 14.39
CA MET A 25 4.58 6.73 13.95
C MET A 25 5.38 6.07 15.08
N ARG A 26 5.63 6.77 16.20
CA ARG A 26 6.44 6.24 17.31
C ARG A 26 5.81 5.01 17.96
N ASN A 27 4.49 4.95 17.99
CA ASN A 27 3.72 3.86 18.60
C ASN A 27 3.18 2.87 17.55
N PHE A 28 3.43 3.12 16.27
CA PHE A 28 3.03 2.23 15.20
C PHE A 28 3.96 1.03 15.14
N PHE A 29 3.37 -0.16 15.08
CA PHE A 29 4.10 -1.41 15.01
C PHE A 29 3.33 -2.42 14.16
N CYS A 30 3.90 -2.82 13.03
CA CYS A 30 3.26 -3.79 12.13
C CYS A 30 3.82 -5.22 12.28
N GLY A 31 4.87 -5.39 13.06
CA GLY A 31 5.52 -6.70 13.28
C GLY A 31 6.60 -7.03 12.25
N ASN A 32 6.86 -6.16 11.26
CA ASN A 32 7.99 -6.28 10.35
C ASN A 32 9.03 -5.21 10.69
N HIS A 33 10.17 -5.63 11.22
CA HIS A 33 11.20 -4.73 11.72
C HIS A 33 11.67 -3.69 10.70
N ALA A 34 11.91 -4.09 9.44
CA ALA A 34 12.40 -3.18 8.41
C ALA A 34 11.34 -2.11 8.04
N ILE A 35 10.07 -2.49 8.00
CA ILE A 35 8.95 -1.58 7.74
C ILE A 35 8.74 -0.66 8.94
N ASP A 36 8.80 -1.19 10.16
CA ASP A 36 8.65 -0.41 11.40
C ASP A 36 9.78 0.63 11.53
N GLU A 37 11.03 0.26 11.19
CA GLU A 37 12.16 1.21 11.16
C GLU A 37 11.96 2.30 10.12
N TYR A 38 11.55 1.93 8.89
CA TYR A 38 11.30 2.92 7.84
C TYR A 38 10.25 3.93 8.30
N PHE A 39 9.11 3.50 8.77
CA PHE A 39 8.06 4.40 9.21
C PHE A 39 8.47 5.27 10.39
N ARG A 40 9.26 4.74 11.31
CA ARG A 40 9.66 5.44 12.53
C ARG A 40 10.73 6.51 12.29
N TYR A 41 11.64 6.26 11.37
CA TYR A 41 12.86 7.08 11.26
C TYR A 41 13.07 7.74 9.92
N PHE A 42 12.45 7.25 8.86
CA PHE A 42 12.77 7.70 7.50
C PHE A 42 11.57 8.27 6.75
N ALA A 43 10.36 7.79 6.99
CA ALA A 43 9.20 8.13 6.17
C ALA A 43 8.86 9.62 6.13
N ALA A 44 9.09 10.37 7.21
CA ALA A 44 8.83 11.81 7.28
C ALA A 44 9.85 12.63 6.50
N GLU A 45 11.08 12.10 6.33
CA GLU A 45 12.20 12.75 5.65
C GLU A 45 12.37 12.29 4.20
N ASP A 46 11.62 11.27 3.76
CA ASP A 46 11.76 10.71 2.42
C ASP A 46 11.19 11.64 1.35
N ALA A 47 12.06 12.42 0.72
CA ALA A 47 11.72 13.36 -0.35
C ALA A 47 11.29 12.67 -1.67
N THR A 48 11.44 11.34 -1.79
CA THR A 48 11.14 10.57 -3.01
C THR A 48 9.78 9.91 -2.98
N SER A 49 9.11 9.94 -1.84
CA SER A 49 7.82 9.29 -1.62
C SER A 49 6.89 10.14 -0.74
N VAL A 50 5.62 9.76 -0.72
CA VAL A 50 4.62 10.37 0.17
C VAL A 50 3.98 9.27 1.00
N THR A 51 3.97 9.46 2.31
CA THR A 51 3.32 8.55 3.24
C THR A 51 1.96 9.08 3.68
N TYR A 52 0.94 8.25 3.57
CA TYR A 52 -0.42 8.49 4.04
C TYR A 52 -0.69 7.68 5.28
N LEU A 53 -1.33 8.31 6.25
CA LEU A 53 -1.75 7.72 7.52
C LEU A 53 -3.26 7.47 7.49
N VAL A 54 -3.70 6.30 7.97
CA VAL A 54 -5.11 6.02 8.24
C VAL A 54 -5.29 5.93 9.74
N ILE A 55 -6.06 6.86 10.28
CA ILE A 55 -6.17 7.12 11.71
C ILE A 55 -7.58 6.76 12.18
N ASP A 56 -7.69 6.03 13.28
CA ASP A 56 -8.92 5.83 14.04
C ASP A 56 -9.33 7.15 14.73
N GLU A 57 -10.46 7.71 14.32
CA GLU A 57 -10.93 8.98 14.86
C GLU A 57 -11.37 8.89 16.33
N ASN A 58 -11.82 7.70 16.78
CA ASN A 58 -12.26 7.53 18.18
C ASN A 58 -11.10 7.61 19.16
N ASN A 59 -9.97 7.01 18.79
CA ASN A 59 -8.82 6.85 19.68
C ASN A 59 -7.63 7.72 19.26
N ASN A 60 -7.72 8.40 18.12
CA ASN A 60 -6.61 9.09 17.48
C ASN A 60 -5.36 8.20 17.33
N LYS A 61 -5.59 6.90 17.05
CA LYS A 61 -4.56 5.89 16.89
C LYS A 61 -4.36 5.58 15.40
N LEU A 62 -3.10 5.38 14.99
CA LEU A 62 -2.77 4.99 13.64
C LEU A 62 -3.13 3.52 13.41
N LEU A 63 -4.00 3.26 12.42
CA LEU A 63 -4.38 1.91 12.01
C LEU A 63 -3.48 1.36 10.92
N ALA A 64 -3.16 2.20 9.94
CA ALA A 64 -2.37 1.79 8.78
C ALA A 64 -1.56 2.96 8.24
N ALA A 65 -0.47 2.63 7.57
CA ALA A 65 0.33 3.58 6.81
C ALA A 65 0.58 3.03 5.39
N LEU A 66 0.56 3.93 4.42
CA LEU A 66 0.84 3.66 3.01
C LEU A 66 1.86 4.66 2.50
N THR A 67 2.96 4.17 1.96
CA THR A 67 3.93 4.99 1.24
C THR A 67 3.80 4.76 -0.25
N ILE A 68 3.65 5.83 -1.01
CA ILE A 68 3.61 5.79 -2.47
C ILE A 68 4.71 6.64 -3.09
N ALA A 69 5.15 6.24 -4.29
CA ALA A 69 6.11 6.97 -5.10
C ALA A 69 5.70 6.99 -6.57
N CYS A 70 6.24 7.94 -7.33
CA CYS A 70 6.13 7.89 -8.79
C CYS A 70 6.96 6.71 -9.33
N SER A 71 6.41 6.01 -10.31
CA SER A 71 7.06 4.85 -10.93
C SER A 71 6.62 4.67 -12.39
N ALA A 72 7.17 3.67 -13.05
CA ALA A 72 6.81 3.31 -14.41
C ALA A 72 6.90 1.80 -14.65
N ILE A 73 6.12 1.33 -15.62
CA ILE A 73 6.22 -0.02 -16.17
C ILE A 73 6.75 0.07 -17.58
N PHE A 74 7.81 -0.66 -17.88
CA PHE A 74 8.35 -0.83 -19.22
C PHE A 74 7.69 -2.05 -19.88
N LEU A 75 7.12 -1.84 -21.06
CA LEU A 75 6.61 -2.92 -21.90
C LEU A 75 7.58 -3.17 -23.03
N SER A 76 8.23 -4.32 -23.03
CA SER A 76 9.08 -4.75 -24.14
C SER A 76 8.23 -5.42 -25.23
N LYS A 77 8.15 -4.83 -26.41
CA LYS A 77 7.65 -5.49 -27.61
C LYS A 77 8.85 -6.02 -28.39
N LYS A 78 8.98 -7.37 -28.46
CA LYS A 78 9.94 -8.09 -29.30
C LYS A 78 11.01 -7.20 -29.99
N GLN A 79 12.09 -6.96 -29.27
CA GLN A 79 13.38 -6.41 -29.73
C GLN A 79 13.49 -4.95 -30.20
N GLN A 80 12.43 -4.15 -30.32
CA GLN A 80 12.62 -2.81 -30.90
C GLN A 80 11.99 -1.61 -30.20
N PHE A 81 10.98 -1.77 -29.36
CA PHE A 81 10.39 -0.61 -28.65
C PHE A 81 9.90 -0.98 -27.25
N SER A 82 10.43 -0.29 -26.24
CA SER A 82 9.80 -0.26 -24.92
C SER A 82 8.79 0.88 -24.86
N THR A 83 7.57 0.54 -24.51
CA THR A 83 6.57 1.56 -24.17
C THR A 83 6.63 1.78 -22.67
N LEU A 84 6.75 3.03 -22.26
CA LEU A 84 6.67 3.45 -20.86
C LEU A 84 5.21 3.69 -20.48
N MET A 85 4.76 3.09 -19.40
CA MET A 85 3.48 3.39 -18.77
C MET A 85 3.70 4.01 -17.40
N SER A 86 3.10 5.17 -17.16
CA SER A 86 3.12 5.83 -15.85
C SER A 86 2.43 4.96 -14.79
N ALA A 87 3.02 4.88 -13.64
CA ALA A 87 2.50 4.13 -12.51
C ALA A 87 2.72 4.88 -11.18
N ILE A 88 1.90 4.55 -10.18
CA ILE A 88 2.16 4.88 -8.78
C ILE A 88 2.62 3.58 -8.12
N GLU A 89 3.79 3.60 -7.50
CA GLU A 89 4.31 2.46 -6.74
C GLU A 89 3.82 2.53 -5.30
N VAL A 90 3.25 1.46 -4.79
CA VAL A 90 3.08 1.22 -3.36
C VAL A 90 4.41 0.66 -2.84
N VAL A 91 5.20 1.52 -2.20
CA VAL A 91 6.51 1.16 -1.65
C VAL A 91 6.34 0.36 -0.37
N TYR A 92 5.47 0.85 0.53
CA TYR A 92 5.11 0.17 1.77
C TYR A 92 3.62 0.30 2.04
N PHE A 93 3.03 -0.78 2.53
CA PHE A 93 1.72 -0.81 3.15
C PHE A 93 1.82 -1.64 4.43
N ALA A 94 1.43 -1.06 5.53
CA ALA A 94 1.44 -1.73 6.82
C ALA A 94 0.19 -1.40 7.63
N VAL A 95 -0.29 -2.38 8.39
CA VAL A 95 -1.39 -2.26 9.34
C VAL A 95 -0.84 -2.52 10.74
N ASP A 96 -1.18 -1.68 11.68
CA ASP A 96 -0.76 -1.84 13.07
C ASP A 96 -1.23 -3.19 13.63
N ILE A 97 -0.36 -3.83 14.41
CA ILE A 97 -0.54 -5.22 14.87
C ILE A 97 -1.84 -5.44 15.63
N ASP A 98 -2.32 -4.43 16.36
CA ASP A 98 -3.56 -4.52 17.11
C ASP A 98 -4.81 -4.61 16.20
N TYR A 99 -4.67 -4.21 14.94
CA TYR A 99 -5.74 -4.22 13.92
C TYR A 99 -5.57 -5.32 12.88
N GLN A 100 -4.45 -6.04 12.90
CA GLN A 100 -4.25 -7.18 12.00
C GLN A 100 -5.18 -8.33 12.36
N GLY A 101 -5.68 -9.01 11.32
CA GLY A 101 -6.58 -10.16 11.50
C GLY A 101 -8.00 -9.84 11.94
N LEU A 102 -8.31 -8.56 12.26
CA LEU A 102 -9.68 -8.16 12.53
C LEU A 102 -10.53 -8.35 11.27
N ARG A 103 -11.75 -8.84 11.46
CA ARG A 103 -12.76 -8.82 10.39
C ARG A 103 -13.41 -7.44 10.32
N TYR A 104 -13.75 -7.02 9.09
CA TYR A 104 -14.39 -5.71 8.93
C TYR A 104 -15.79 -5.68 9.56
N ARG A 105 -16.62 -6.71 9.33
CA ARG A 105 -17.98 -6.83 9.89
C ARG A 105 -18.41 -8.29 10.06
N PRO A 106 -19.45 -8.56 10.86
CA PRO A 106 -20.03 -9.89 10.98
C PRO A 106 -20.49 -10.42 9.62
N GLY A 107 -20.19 -11.72 9.34
CA GLY A 107 -20.57 -12.37 8.08
C GLY A 107 -19.70 -12.02 6.86
N ASP A 108 -18.72 -11.13 7.00
CA ASP A 108 -17.74 -10.84 5.95
C ASP A 108 -16.45 -11.60 6.23
N GLU A 109 -15.95 -12.33 5.24
CA GLU A 109 -14.70 -13.08 5.36
C GLU A 109 -13.46 -12.17 5.20
N ARG A 110 -13.64 -10.97 4.65
CA ARG A 110 -12.55 -10.03 4.42
C ARG A 110 -12.08 -9.41 5.73
N SER A 111 -10.75 -9.26 5.83
CA SER A 111 -10.13 -8.58 6.97
C SER A 111 -10.31 -7.06 6.89
N LEU A 112 -10.12 -6.38 8.02
CA LEU A 112 -10.05 -4.92 8.07
C LEU A 112 -8.95 -4.39 7.14
N SER A 113 -7.78 -5.05 7.06
CA SER A 113 -6.69 -4.70 6.14
C SER A 113 -7.15 -4.65 4.67
N HIS A 114 -8.06 -5.55 4.27
CA HIS A 114 -8.62 -5.54 2.91
C HIS A 114 -9.42 -4.26 2.63
N TYR A 115 -10.24 -3.83 3.56
CA TYR A 115 -11.01 -2.59 3.43
C TYR A 115 -10.12 -1.34 3.48
N LEU A 116 -9.13 -1.32 4.39
CA LEU A 116 -8.17 -0.22 4.47
C LEU A 116 -7.39 -0.07 3.16
N PHE A 117 -6.90 -1.18 2.59
CA PHE A 117 -6.19 -1.11 1.32
C PHE A 117 -7.10 -0.73 0.15
N SER A 118 -8.36 -1.21 0.13
CA SER A 118 -9.34 -0.78 -0.88
C SER A 118 -9.62 0.72 -0.81
N TYR A 119 -9.75 1.27 0.39
CA TYR A 119 -9.86 2.72 0.60
C TYR A 119 -8.64 3.47 0.03
N LEU A 120 -7.44 2.95 0.27
CA LEU A 120 -6.20 3.53 -0.25
C LEU A 120 -6.10 3.42 -1.79
N ILE A 121 -6.60 2.35 -2.41
CA ILE A 121 -6.71 2.25 -3.87
C ILE A 121 -7.60 3.38 -4.43
N GLU A 122 -8.74 3.67 -3.81
CA GLU A 122 -9.62 4.76 -4.25
C GLU A 122 -8.96 6.13 -4.09
N MET A 123 -8.19 6.34 -3.02
CA MET A 123 -7.39 7.55 -2.85
C MET A 123 -6.34 7.67 -3.97
N ILE A 124 -5.62 6.59 -4.30
CA ILE A 124 -4.64 6.58 -5.40
C ILE A 124 -5.31 6.85 -6.74
N ARG A 125 -6.52 6.34 -6.98
CA ARG A 125 -7.31 6.67 -8.18
C ARG A 125 -7.59 8.16 -8.28
N GLY A 126 -7.95 8.80 -7.17
CA GLY A 126 -8.13 10.26 -7.12
C GLY A 126 -6.83 11.00 -7.48
N ILE A 127 -5.72 10.62 -6.86
CA ILE A 127 -4.40 11.21 -7.16
C ILE A 127 -4.03 11.02 -8.64
N SER A 128 -4.24 9.81 -9.17
CA SER A 128 -3.96 9.51 -10.58
C SER A 128 -4.78 10.39 -11.51
N ARG A 129 -6.08 10.46 -11.30
CA ARG A 129 -7.01 11.22 -12.17
C ARG A 129 -6.75 12.73 -12.11
N ASP A 130 -6.54 13.26 -10.90
CA ASP A 130 -6.60 14.69 -10.66
C ASP A 130 -5.22 15.36 -10.67
N HIS A 131 -4.12 14.58 -10.53
CA HIS A 131 -2.77 15.16 -10.32
C HIS A 131 -1.66 14.60 -11.21
N VAL A 132 -1.59 13.28 -11.46
CA VAL A 132 -0.39 12.69 -12.09
C VAL A 132 -0.64 11.82 -13.33
N GLY A 133 -1.89 11.47 -13.64
CA GLY A 133 -2.22 10.70 -14.85
C GLY A 133 -1.61 9.29 -14.91
N ALA A 134 -1.44 8.61 -13.77
CA ALA A 134 -0.91 7.27 -13.75
C ALA A 134 -1.92 6.24 -14.27
N ALA A 135 -1.47 5.26 -15.06
CA ALA A 135 -2.33 4.22 -15.62
C ALA A 135 -2.47 3.01 -14.68
N LYS A 136 -1.50 2.81 -13.80
CA LYS A 136 -1.40 1.61 -12.96
C LYS A 136 -0.91 1.92 -11.55
N ILE A 137 -1.27 1.02 -10.62
CA ILE A 137 -0.57 0.85 -9.35
C ILE A 137 0.41 -0.31 -9.54
N VAL A 138 1.61 -0.19 -9.01
CA VAL A 138 2.59 -1.28 -8.95
C VAL A 138 3.04 -1.50 -7.51
N LEU A 139 3.41 -2.73 -7.19
CA LEU A 139 4.01 -3.09 -5.91
C LEU A 139 4.87 -4.35 -6.06
N TYR A 140 5.73 -4.58 -5.07
CA TYR A 140 6.55 -5.79 -4.97
C TYR A 140 6.09 -6.57 -3.73
N SER A 141 5.30 -7.62 -3.98
CA SER A 141 4.70 -8.43 -2.92
C SER A 141 5.70 -9.43 -2.34
N VAL A 142 5.83 -9.45 -1.02
CA VAL A 142 6.45 -10.60 -0.34
C VAL A 142 5.54 -11.83 -0.50
N PRO A 143 6.09 -13.07 -0.46
CA PRO A 143 5.30 -14.29 -0.69
C PRO A 143 4.08 -14.40 0.22
N GLU A 144 4.20 -13.99 1.48
CA GLU A 144 3.13 -14.07 2.49
C GLU A 144 1.96 -13.14 2.16
N ALA A 145 2.20 -12.01 1.48
CA ALA A 145 1.19 -11.03 1.10
C ALA A 145 0.62 -11.24 -0.30
N PHE A 146 1.19 -12.16 -1.10
CA PHE A 146 0.79 -12.37 -2.50
C PHE A 146 -0.72 -12.61 -2.64
N ASN A 147 -1.28 -13.54 -1.88
CA ASN A 147 -2.70 -13.86 -1.92
C ASN A 147 -3.61 -12.71 -1.46
N PHE A 148 -3.11 -11.84 -0.59
CA PHE A 148 -3.82 -10.64 -0.17
C PHE A 148 -4.00 -9.68 -1.35
N TYR A 149 -2.93 -9.33 -2.05
CA TYR A 149 -3.00 -8.44 -3.22
C TYR A 149 -3.73 -9.07 -4.40
N HIS A 150 -3.55 -10.37 -4.63
CA HIS A 150 -4.28 -11.08 -5.70
C HIS A 150 -5.80 -11.00 -5.49
N ARG A 151 -6.29 -11.17 -4.26
CA ARG A 151 -7.73 -11.01 -3.93
C ARG A 151 -8.25 -9.59 -4.09
N LEU A 152 -7.39 -8.59 -4.04
CA LEU A 152 -7.70 -7.19 -4.32
C LEU A 152 -7.69 -6.85 -5.82
N GLY A 153 -7.39 -7.84 -6.69
CA GLY A 153 -7.39 -7.67 -8.14
C GLY A 153 -6.04 -7.34 -8.75
N PHE A 154 -4.96 -7.36 -7.96
CA PHE A 154 -3.61 -7.25 -8.50
C PHE A 154 -3.24 -8.50 -9.31
N ARG A 155 -2.48 -8.28 -10.37
CA ARG A 155 -1.97 -9.31 -11.28
C ARG A 155 -0.46 -9.25 -11.31
N THR A 156 0.20 -10.41 -11.50
CA THR A 156 1.65 -10.49 -11.69
C THR A 156 2.07 -9.87 -13.02
N PHE A 157 3.29 -9.40 -13.09
CA PHE A 157 3.87 -8.93 -14.35
C PHE A 157 3.93 -10.07 -15.35
N GLY A 158 3.53 -9.77 -16.59
CA GLY A 158 3.77 -10.68 -17.72
C GLY A 158 5.23 -10.68 -18.16
N SER A 159 5.62 -11.66 -18.95
CA SER A 159 7.00 -11.82 -19.45
C SER A 159 7.57 -10.63 -20.25
N THR A 160 6.71 -9.68 -20.60
CA THR A 160 7.08 -8.47 -21.37
C THR A 160 7.04 -7.20 -20.50
N MET A 161 6.77 -7.32 -19.20
CA MET A 161 6.66 -6.21 -18.28
C MET A 161 7.88 -6.14 -17.36
N TYR A 162 8.40 -4.94 -17.15
CA TYR A 162 9.55 -4.68 -16.28
C TYR A 162 9.25 -3.45 -15.43
N GLY A 163 9.59 -3.51 -14.14
CA GLY A 163 9.48 -2.38 -13.25
C GLY A 163 10.61 -1.35 -13.47
N ASP A 164 10.37 -0.12 -13.06
CA ASP A 164 11.31 1.00 -13.19
C ASP A 164 12.64 0.74 -12.45
N ARG A 165 12.60 0.07 -11.33
CA ARG A 165 13.79 -0.25 -10.54
C ARG A 165 14.70 -1.33 -11.16
N GLY A 166 14.36 -1.84 -12.35
CA GLY A 166 15.20 -2.73 -13.16
C GLY A 166 15.62 -4.05 -12.51
N THR A 167 15.45 -4.17 -11.24
CA THR A 167 15.85 -5.31 -10.42
C THR A 167 14.72 -5.69 -9.48
N PHE A 168 14.41 -6.94 -9.48
CA PHE A 168 13.62 -7.58 -8.45
C PHE A 168 14.06 -7.11 -7.07
N VAL A 169 13.14 -6.57 -6.29
CA VAL A 169 13.31 -6.59 -4.83
C VAL A 169 13.41 -8.07 -4.47
N ARG A 170 14.59 -8.50 -4.04
CA ARG A 170 14.96 -9.92 -3.93
C ARG A 170 13.92 -10.67 -3.09
N GLY A 171 13.29 -11.68 -3.68
CA GLY A 171 12.27 -12.49 -3.02
C GLY A 171 10.84 -11.93 -3.07
N CYS A 172 10.62 -10.80 -3.76
CA CYS A 172 9.28 -10.24 -3.93
C CYS A 172 8.77 -10.48 -5.37
N GLU A 173 7.44 -10.61 -5.51
CA GLU A 173 6.76 -10.76 -6.79
C GLU A 173 6.24 -9.39 -7.26
N PRO A 174 6.63 -8.91 -8.45
CA PRO A 174 6.11 -7.68 -9.00
C PRO A 174 4.65 -7.86 -9.42
N MET A 175 3.79 -6.99 -8.94
CA MET A 175 2.37 -7.00 -9.23
C MET A 175 1.89 -5.63 -9.68
N TYR A 176 0.79 -5.60 -10.45
CA TYR A 176 0.15 -4.37 -10.88
C TYR A 176 -1.36 -4.45 -10.78
N PHE A 177 -1.97 -3.28 -10.68
CA PHE A 177 -3.42 -3.07 -10.71
C PHE A 177 -3.75 -1.97 -11.73
N ASP A 178 -4.78 -2.17 -12.55
CA ASP A 178 -5.23 -1.16 -13.52
C ASP A 178 -6.08 -0.10 -12.82
N LEU A 179 -5.75 1.18 -13.02
CA LEU A 179 -6.49 2.31 -12.45
C LEU A 179 -7.69 2.75 -13.30
N ASN A 180 -7.70 2.35 -14.59
CA ASN A 180 -8.75 2.66 -15.57
C ASN A 180 -9.76 1.54 -15.68
#